data_17a5ce88542c73490b1bc68fd1c478ed
#
_entry.id   17a5ce88542c73490b1bc68fd1c478ed
#
_cell.length_a   1.000
_cell.length_b   1.000
_cell.length_c   1.000
_cell.angle_alpha   90.00
_cell.angle_beta   90.00
_cell.angle_gamma   90.00
#
_symmetry.space_group_name_H-M   'P 1'
#
loop_
_entity.id
_entity.type
_entity.pdbx_description
1 polymer ?
#
loop_
_entity_poly.entity_id
_entity_poly.type
_entity_poly.pdbx_seq_one_letter_code
_entity_poly.pdbx_strand_id
1 'polypeptide(L)'
;MRLLSHDETPIVRHEKVLGEASPYDGNLIYWSSRRGKHPEVTTRVATLLKKQRGKCTHCGLYFREEDVLEVDHIIPRTKGGKDEYKNLQILHRHCHDIKTTKDGSVGGMHLDKHQIIEEPDEAKVSCPVLKTSRRGDLPA
;
A
#
# COMPACT_ATOMS: atom_id res chain seq x y z
N MET A 1 38.38 37.26 14.06
CA MET A 1 37.24 36.33 14.27
C MET A 1 35.99 37.19 14.43
N ARG A 2 35.03 37.14 13.50
CA ARG A 2 33.80 37.94 13.57
C ARG A 2 32.76 37.13 14.38
N LEU A 3 32.22 37.71 15.42
CA LEU A 3 31.12 37.14 16.17
C LEU A 3 29.82 37.31 15.34
N LEU A 4 29.08 36.23 15.15
CA LEU A 4 27.76 36.28 14.51
C LEU A 4 26.78 36.96 15.47
N SER A 5 26.01 37.91 14.98
CA SER A 5 24.92 38.52 15.72
C SER A 5 23.69 37.64 15.73
N HIS A 6 22.83 37.74 16.77
CA HIS A 6 21.62 36.94 16.90
C HIS A 6 20.59 37.21 15.78
N ASP A 7 20.60 38.39 15.21
CA ASP A 7 19.75 38.81 14.10
C ASP A 7 20.17 38.15 12.76
N GLU A 8 21.43 37.74 12.65
CA GLU A 8 21.96 37.01 11.49
C GLU A 8 21.61 35.52 11.48
N THR A 9 21.03 34.99 12.61
CA THR A 9 20.68 33.58 12.75
C THR A 9 19.23 33.35 12.45
N PRO A 10 18.85 32.71 11.32
CA PRO A 10 17.46 32.45 11.00
C PRO A 10 16.81 31.49 12.00
N ILE A 11 15.62 31.83 12.49
CA ILE A 11 14.85 30.92 13.33
C ILE A 11 14.23 29.84 12.45
N VAL A 12 14.75 28.62 12.56
CA VAL A 12 14.17 27.46 11.88
C VAL A 12 13.09 26.86 12.79
N ARG A 13 11.84 27.04 12.40
CA ARG A 13 10.70 26.39 13.12
C ARG A 13 10.63 24.94 12.71
N HIS A 14 10.73 24.05 13.67
CA HIS A 14 10.45 22.62 13.46
C HIS A 14 8.95 22.36 13.43
N GLU A 15 8.54 21.43 12.59
CA GLU A 15 7.15 20.98 12.59
C GLU A 15 6.83 20.30 13.92
N LYS A 16 5.70 20.70 14.53
CA LYS A 16 5.25 20.09 15.78
C LYS A 16 4.90 18.62 15.55
N VAL A 17 5.33 17.77 16.46
CA VAL A 17 4.93 16.36 16.48
C VAL A 17 3.46 16.28 16.85
N LEU A 18 2.70 15.41 16.18
CA LEU A 18 1.28 15.24 16.43
C LEU A 18 1.06 14.29 17.62
N GLY A 19 0.33 14.76 18.62
CA GLY A 19 -0.02 13.96 19.79
C GLY A 19 1.20 13.42 20.53
N GLU A 20 1.16 12.15 20.87
CA GLU A 20 2.21 11.43 21.60
C GLU A 20 3.15 10.64 20.66
N ALA A 21 3.19 10.98 19.35
CA ALA A 21 4.05 10.29 18.40
C ALA A 21 5.52 10.37 18.81
N SER A 22 6.18 9.23 18.85
CA SER A 22 7.59 9.06 19.22
C SER A 22 8.40 8.58 18.00
N PRO A 23 9.67 8.98 17.86
CA PRO A 23 10.56 8.43 16.83
C PRO A 23 10.74 6.91 16.91
N TYR A 24 10.34 6.33 18.02
CA TYR A 24 10.46 4.89 18.33
C TYR A 24 9.11 4.15 18.25
N ASP A 25 8.04 4.81 17.79
CA ASP A 25 6.71 4.20 17.65
C ASP A 25 6.57 3.29 16.42
N GLY A 26 7.59 3.23 15.58
CA GLY A 26 7.61 2.42 14.37
C GLY A 26 6.79 3.00 13.21
N ASN A 27 6.15 4.16 13.36
CA ASN A 27 5.32 4.75 12.31
C ASN A 27 6.16 5.36 11.18
N LEU A 28 6.60 4.49 10.27
CA LEU A 28 7.47 4.83 9.15
C LEU A 28 6.85 5.88 8.23
N ILE A 29 5.55 5.77 7.98
CA ILE A 29 4.81 6.66 7.08
C ILE A 29 4.72 8.06 7.66
N TYR A 30 4.34 8.16 8.93
CA TYR A 30 4.26 9.44 9.62
C TYR A 30 5.60 10.18 9.61
N TRP A 31 6.67 9.50 10.02
CA TRP A 31 8.00 10.11 10.11
C TRP A 31 8.60 10.43 8.75
N SER A 32 8.42 9.54 7.76
CA SER A 32 8.88 9.78 6.38
C SER A 32 8.16 10.96 5.74
N SER A 33 6.84 11.06 5.93
CA SER A 33 6.04 12.15 5.35
C SER A 33 6.42 13.52 5.93
N ARG A 34 6.88 13.57 7.18
CA ARG A 34 7.31 14.83 7.82
C ARG A 34 8.76 15.17 7.52
N ARG A 35 9.66 14.22 7.68
CA ARG A 35 11.11 14.46 7.57
C ARG A 35 11.64 14.32 6.15
N GLY A 36 11.02 13.47 5.33
CA GLY A 36 11.51 13.09 4.00
C GLY A 36 12.74 12.18 4.06
N LYS A 37 13.06 11.65 5.25
CA LYS A 37 14.15 10.69 5.49
C LYS A 37 13.74 9.75 6.62
N HIS A 38 14.01 8.46 6.45
CA HIS A 38 13.86 7.45 7.49
C HIS A 38 14.92 6.36 7.30
N PRO A 39 15.52 5.81 8.37
CA PRO A 39 16.57 4.79 8.23
C PRO A 39 16.08 3.50 7.57
N GLU A 40 14.84 3.09 7.81
CA GLU A 40 14.24 1.85 7.30
C GLU A 40 13.50 2.01 5.97
N VAL A 41 13.38 3.23 5.47
CA VAL A 41 12.67 3.54 4.22
C VAL A 41 13.64 4.11 3.21
N THR A 42 13.56 3.66 1.96
CA THR A 42 14.42 4.22 0.91
C THR A 42 14.22 5.72 0.78
N THR A 43 15.29 6.46 0.52
CA THR A 43 15.25 7.92 0.38
C THR A 43 14.24 8.37 -0.68
N ARG A 44 14.07 7.58 -1.76
CA ARG A 44 13.09 7.84 -2.81
C ARG A 44 11.66 7.84 -2.25
N VAL A 45 11.28 6.79 -1.53
CA VAL A 45 9.96 6.64 -0.93
C VAL A 45 9.72 7.73 0.13
N ALA A 46 10.68 7.96 1.03
CA ALA A 46 10.55 8.98 2.07
C ALA A 46 10.36 10.39 1.48
N THR A 47 11.10 10.72 0.42
CA THR A 47 10.98 12.02 -0.28
C THR A 47 9.61 12.18 -0.94
N LEU A 48 9.10 11.13 -1.58
CA LEU A 48 7.79 11.13 -2.22
C LEU A 48 6.65 11.21 -1.18
N LEU A 49 6.76 10.47 -0.07
CA LEU A 49 5.81 10.56 1.04
C LEU A 49 5.72 11.99 1.59
N LYS A 50 6.86 12.66 1.76
CA LYS A 50 6.88 14.07 2.16
C LYS A 50 6.23 14.97 1.12
N LYS A 51 6.55 14.80 -0.16
CA LYS A 51 5.97 15.57 -1.28
C LYS A 51 4.46 15.42 -1.33
N GLN A 52 3.95 14.21 -1.11
CA GLN A 52 2.51 13.89 -1.16
C GLN A 52 1.79 14.05 0.19
N ARG A 53 2.53 14.46 1.24
CA ARG A 53 2.00 14.60 2.61
C ARG A 53 1.33 13.32 3.13
N GLY A 54 1.89 12.15 2.79
CA GLY A 54 1.39 10.85 3.20
C GLY A 54 0.05 10.44 2.57
N LYS A 55 -0.32 11.01 1.42
CA LYS A 55 -1.57 10.69 0.71
C LYS A 55 -1.30 10.04 -0.64
N CYS A 56 -2.13 9.07 -0.98
CA CYS A 56 -2.16 8.50 -2.32
C CYS A 56 -2.73 9.53 -3.32
N THR A 57 -2.03 9.75 -4.43
CA THR A 57 -2.47 10.72 -5.47
C THR A 57 -3.67 10.24 -6.27
N HIS A 58 -3.94 8.93 -6.29
CA HIS A 58 -5.05 8.34 -7.03
C HIS A 58 -6.38 8.39 -6.26
N CYS A 59 -6.40 7.91 -5.01
CA CYS A 59 -7.62 7.84 -4.19
C CYS A 59 -7.73 8.98 -3.15
N GLY A 60 -6.66 9.73 -2.90
CA GLY A 60 -6.63 10.83 -1.93
C GLY A 60 -6.58 10.40 -0.45
N LEU A 61 -6.61 9.10 -0.16
CA LEU A 61 -6.54 8.57 1.19
C LEU A 61 -5.12 8.62 1.74
N TYR A 62 -5.01 8.72 3.05
CA TYR A 62 -3.73 8.61 3.74
C TYR A 62 -3.24 7.16 3.71
N PHE A 63 -1.92 7.01 3.56
CA PHE A 63 -1.28 5.71 3.72
C PHE A 63 -1.28 5.28 5.18
N ARG A 64 -1.46 3.98 5.41
CA ARG A 64 -1.35 3.32 6.71
C ARG A 64 -0.10 2.44 6.73
N GLU A 65 0.31 2.01 7.90
CA GLU A 65 1.49 1.14 8.05
C GLU A 65 1.31 -0.22 7.36
N GLU A 66 0.08 -0.69 7.29
CA GLU A 66 -0.30 -1.97 6.67
C GLU A 66 -0.36 -1.90 5.14
N ASP A 67 -0.36 -0.69 4.57
CA ASP A 67 -0.52 -0.49 3.14
C ASP A 67 0.75 -0.84 2.38
N VAL A 68 0.60 -1.60 1.31
CA VAL A 68 1.69 -1.84 0.36
C VAL A 68 1.82 -0.61 -0.55
N LEU A 69 2.98 0.05 -0.46
CA LEU A 69 3.29 1.26 -1.20
C LEU A 69 4.05 0.91 -2.49
N GLU A 70 3.56 1.43 -3.61
CA GLU A 70 4.19 1.27 -4.92
C GLU A 70 4.63 2.63 -5.46
N VAL A 71 5.89 2.69 -5.91
CA VAL A 71 6.43 3.87 -6.61
C VAL A 71 6.11 3.74 -8.09
N ASP A 72 5.38 4.68 -8.62
CA ASP A 72 4.92 4.69 -9.98
C ASP A 72 5.26 5.99 -10.72
N HIS A 73 5.27 5.92 -12.05
CA HIS A 73 5.46 7.09 -12.91
C HIS A 73 4.12 7.75 -13.23
N ILE A 74 4.00 9.05 -13.06
CA ILE A 74 2.81 9.83 -13.46
C ILE A 74 2.59 9.65 -14.97
N ILE A 75 3.66 9.88 -15.75
CA ILE A 75 3.70 9.58 -17.18
C ILE A 75 4.48 8.28 -17.34
N PRO A 76 3.89 7.21 -17.88
CA PRO A 76 4.56 5.94 -18.07
C PRO A 76 5.83 6.05 -18.92
N ARG A 77 6.83 5.22 -18.62
CA ARG A 77 8.08 5.18 -19.41
C ARG A 77 7.83 4.84 -20.89
N THR A 78 6.83 4.03 -21.16
CA THR A 78 6.39 3.70 -22.54
C THR A 78 5.91 4.92 -23.33
N LYS A 79 5.43 5.95 -22.64
CA LYS A 79 4.99 7.24 -23.20
C LYS A 79 6.07 8.33 -23.09
N GLY A 80 7.32 7.95 -22.82
CA GLY A 80 8.45 8.89 -22.72
C GLY A 80 8.63 9.54 -21.35
N GLY A 81 7.98 9.03 -20.31
CA GLY A 81 8.14 9.50 -18.95
C GLY A 81 9.57 9.27 -18.42
N LYS A 82 10.17 10.31 -17.85
CA LYS A 82 11.52 10.27 -17.27
C LYS A 82 11.47 9.81 -15.82
N ASP A 83 12.56 9.17 -15.34
CA ASP A 83 12.72 8.74 -13.95
C ASP A 83 13.20 9.92 -13.06
N GLU A 84 12.39 10.94 -12.98
CA GLU A 84 12.64 12.14 -12.18
C GLU A 84 11.59 12.24 -11.04
N TYR A 85 11.97 12.79 -9.90
CA TYR A 85 11.06 13.00 -8.77
C TYR A 85 9.77 13.78 -9.12
N LYS A 86 9.83 14.59 -10.18
CA LYS A 86 8.65 15.32 -10.69
C LYS A 86 7.62 14.39 -11.33
N ASN A 87 8.12 13.31 -11.94
CA ASN A 87 7.30 12.30 -12.63
C ASN A 87 7.04 11.06 -11.78
N LEU A 88 7.49 11.03 -10.52
CA LEU A 88 7.27 9.93 -9.60
C LEU A 88 6.19 10.25 -8.59
N GLN A 89 5.42 9.21 -8.24
CA GLN A 89 4.37 9.23 -7.24
C GLN A 89 4.34 7.93 -6.46
N ILE A 90 3.75 7.96 -5.27
CA ILE A 90 3.45 6.75 -4.48
C ILE A 90 1.96 6.51 -4.53
N LEU A 91 1.61 5.27 -4.75
CA LEU A 91 0.23 4.79 -4.78
C LEU A 91 0.09 3.59 -3.84
N HIS A 92 -1.15 3.32 -3.39
CA HIS A 92 -1.47 2.00 -2.87
C HIS A 92 -1.36 0.99 -4.00
N ARG A 93 -0.99 -0.24 -3.71
CA ARG A 93 -0.86 -1.31 -4.70
C ARG A 93 -2.09 -1.44 -5.59
N HIS A 94 -3.28 -1.50 -5.02
CA HIS A 94 -4.52 -1.58 -5.79
C HIS A 94 -4.77 -0.34 -6.69
N CYS A 95 -4.37 0.86 -6.23
CA CYS A 95 -4.45 2.08 -7.04
C CYS A 95 -3.47 2.06 -8.21
N HIS A 96 -2.27 1.50 -7.98
CA HIS A 96 -1.27 1.29 -9.00
C HIS A 96 -1.77 0.33 -10.09
N ASP A 97 -2.37 -0.80 -9.70
CA ASP A 97 -2.93 -1.79 -10.63
C ASP A 97 -4.03 -1.19 -11.50
N ILE A 98 -4.96 -0.42 -10.91
CA ILE A 98 -6.00 0.29 -11.64
C ILE A 98 -5.41 1.29 -12.63
N LYS A 99 -4.39 2.05 -12.21
CA LYS A 99 -3.72 3.03 -13.07
C LYS A 99 -2.99 2.34 -14.21
N THR A 100 -2.24 1.28 -13.95
CA THR A 100 -1.49 0.50 -14.94
C THR A 100 -2.41 -0.07 -16.01
N THR A 101 -3.57 -0.56 -15.62
CA THR A 101 -4.60 -1.04 -16.55
C THR A 101 -5.10 0.08 -17.46
N LYS A 102 -5.36 1.26 -16.90
CA LYS A 102 -5.81 2.43 -17.69
C LYS A 102 -4.74 2.99 -18.63
N ASP A 103 -3.49 2.96 -18.19
CA ASP A 103 -2.36 3.47 -18.98
C ASP A 103 -1.99 2.55 -20.15
N GLY A 104 -2.55 1.35 -20.20
CA GLY A 104 -2.25 0.34 -21.22
C GLY A 104 -0.84 -0.25 -21.06
N SER A 105 -0.21 -0.02 -19.92
CA SER A 105 1.11 -0.58 -19.57
C SER A 105 1.02 -2.04 -19.13
N VAL A 106 0.03 -2.78 -19.64
CA VAL A 106 -0.18 -4.21 -19.37
C VAL A 106 0.84 -5.04 -20.18
N GLY A 107 2.09 -4.70 -20.06
CA GLY A 107 3.21 -5.49 -20.57
C GLY A 107 3.83 -6.28 -19.44
N GLY A 108 3.16 -7.32 -18.99
CA GLY A 108 3.64 -8.19 -17.93
C GLY A 108 2.70 -8.30 -16.74
N MET A 109 1.42 -8.47 -17.01
CA MET A 109 0.60 -9.16 -16.05
C MET A 109 1.17 -10.56 -15.87
N HIS A 110 1.96 -10.76 -14.85
CA HIS A 110 1.92 -12.00 -14.15
C HIS A 110 0.52 -12.04 -13.49
N LEU A 111 -0.47 -12.39 -14.30
CA LEU A 111 -1.67 -13.02 -13.80
C LEU A 111 -1.13 -14.25 -13.08
N ASP A 112 -1.01 -14.15 -11.78
CA ASP A 112 -0.97 -15.31 -10.93
C ASP A 112 -2.24 -16.09 -11.28
N LYS A 113 -2.06 -17.08 -12.17
CA LYS A 113 -3.10 -18.07 -12.56
C LYS A 113 -3.60 -18.86 -11.35
N HIS A 114 -3.21 -18.47 -10.15
CA HIS A 114 -3.58 -19.12 -8.90
C HIS A 114 -4.77 -18.49 -8.18
N GLN A 115 -5.44 -17.52 -8.78
CA GLN A 115 -6.69 -16.98 -8.24
C GLN A 115 -7.89 -17.13 -9.18
N ILE A 116 -7.81 -18.07 -10.13
CA ILE A 116 -9.00 -18.81 -10.44
C ILE A 116 -9.06 -19.89 -9.34
N ILE A 117 -9.64 -19.54 -8.23
CA ILE A 117 -10.34 -20.52 -7.43
C ILE A 117 -11.49 -20.93 -8.35
N GLU A 118 -11.25 -21.95 -9.18
CA GLU A 118 -12.31 -22.84 -9.56
C GLU A 118 -12.85 -23.30 -8.23
N GLU A 119 -14.01 -22.74 -7.84
CA GLU A 119 -14.82 -23.40 -6.85
C GLU A 119 -14.97 -24.82 -7.36
N PRO A 120 -14.53 -25.85 -6.62
CA PRO A 120 -14.74 -27.21 -7.06
C PRO A 120 -16.26 -27.36 -7.16
N ASP A 121 -16.72 -27.42 -8.41
CA ASP A 121 -18.07 -27.81 -8.71
C ASP A 121 -18.37 -29.05 -7.91
N GLU A 122 -19.40 -28.88 -7.06
CA GLU A 122 -20.13 -29.97 -6.47
C GLU A 122 -19.34 -30.96 -5.62
N ALA A 123 -19.00 -30.55 -4.42
CA ALA A 123 -19.18 -31.47 -3.34
C ALA A 123 -20.71 -31.73 -3.22
N LYS A 124 -21.24 -32.57 -4.08
CA LYS A 124 -22.47 -33.32 -3.77
C LYS A 124 -22.17 -34.07 -2.52
N VAL A 125 -22.44 -33.45 -1.40
CA VAL A 125 -22.57 -34.15 -0.13
C VAL A 125 -23.82 -35.02 -0.27
N SER A 126 -23.61 -36.16 -0.87
CA SER A 126 -24.53 -37.28 -0.78
C SER A 126 -24.56 -37.69 0.70
N CYS A 127 -25.46 -37.08 1.45
CA CYS A 127 -25.78 -37.60 2.77
C CYS A 127 -26.27 -39.03 2.60
N PRO A 128 -25.57 -40.04 3.12
CA PRO A 128 -26.15 -41.36 3.16
C PRO A 128 -27.33 -41.32 4.11
N VAL A 129 -28.51 -41.36 3.54
CA VAL A 129 -29.75 -41.58 4.30
C VAL A 129 -29.60 -42.92 4.96
N LEU A 130 -29.37 -42.92 6.24
CA LEU A 130 -29.49 -44.11 7.07
C LEU A 130 -30.91 -44.60 6.94
N LYS A 131 -31.11 -45.61 6.11
CA LYS A 131 -32.33 -46.40 6.13
C LYS A 131 -32.36 -47.16 7.46
N THR A 132 -33.07 -46.60 8.42
CA THR A 132 -33.46 -47.36 9.60
C THR A 132 -34.46 -48.42 9.16
N SER A 133 -33.96 -49.62 8.98
CA SER A 133 -34.81 -50.79 8.87
C SER A 133 -35.55 -50.98 10.17
N ARG A 134 -36.82 -50.60 10.17
CA ARG A 134 -37.78 -51.11 11.18
C ARG A 134 -38.06 -52.57 10.85
N ARG A 135 -37.44 -53.44 11.56
CA ARG A 135 -37.90 -54.83 11.69
C ARG A 135 -38.65 -54.90 12.98
N GLY A 136 -39.95 -54.80 12.87
CA GLY A 136 -40.85 -55.21 13.86
C GLY A 136 -41.58 -56.42 13.33
N ASP A 137 -41.18 -57.57 13.73
CA ASP A 137 -41.98 -58.79 13.68
C ASP A 137 -41.84 -59.50 15.00
N LEU A 138 -42.87 -59.41 15.79
CA LEU A 138 -43.15 -60.31 16.88
C LEU A 138 -44.18 -61.29 16.39
N PRO A 139 -43.95 -62.58 16.40
CA PRO A 139 -45.01 -63.55 16.40
C PRO A 139 -45.49 -63.93 17.81
N ALA A 140 -46.71 -64.29 17.90
CA ALA A 140 -47.58 -64.71 19.01
C ALA A 140 -46.94 -65.57 20.07
#